data_1b93bbee01100161c89faa9e7a5b65e6
#
_entry.id   1b93bbee01100161c89faa9e7a5b65e6
#
_cell.length_a   1.000
_cell.length_b   1.000
_cell.length_c   1.000
_cell.angle_alpha   90.00
_cell.angle_beta   90.00
_cell.angle_gamma   90.00
#
_symmetry.space_group_name_H-M   'P 1'
#
loop_
_entity.id
_entity.type
_entity.pdbx_description
1 polymer ?
#
loop_
_entity_poly.entity_id
_entity_poly.type
_entity_poly.pdbx_seq_one_letter_code
_entity_poly.pdbx_strand_id
1 'polypeptide(L)'
;MSVDTQSKTILIAEDSSVILNLTRKILELQKYKIVLAKNGGEVLKQLEATPVDCVLMDINIPVKDGMQCTREIRAHADPAINKLPIIAITGNANNYSMDQFREAGVTDYLPKPLDFDALVRVVKQYVG
;
A
#
# COMPACT_ATOMS: atom_id res chain seq x y z
N MET A 1 2.61 -26.21 10.42
CA MET A 1 2.51 -25.68 10.17
C MET A 1 2.11 -24.94 9.85
N SER A 2 1.90 -24.71 9.80
CA SER A 2 1.52 -23.95 9.44
C SER A 2 1.44 -22.97 9.29
N VAL A 3 1.42 -22.70 9.29
CA VAL A 3 1.64 -21.53 9.26
C VAL A 3 1.37 -20.71 8.16
N ASP A 4 1.37 -21.09 7.10
CA ASP A 4 1.04 -20.46 5.92
C ASP A 4 -0.34 -20.10 5.96
N THR A 5 -1.03 -20.55 6.77
CA THR A 5 -2.30 -20.04 6.99
C THR A 5 -2.16 -18.64 7.36
N GLN A 6 -0.98 -18.24 7.50
CA GLN A 6 -0.65 -16.90 7.80
C GLN A 6 -0.60 -16.04 6.57
N SER A 7 -1.18 -16.44 5.48
CA SER A 7 -1.22 -15.61 4.30
C SER A 7 -1.75 -14.22 4.63
N LYS A 8 -0.92 -13.24 4.44
CA LYS A 8 -1.29 -11.85 4.68
C LYS A 8 -1.86 -11.26 3.41
N THR A 9 -2.69 -10.26 3.55
CA THR A 9 -3.36 -9.60 2.43
C THR A 9 -2.79 -8.20 2.25
N ILE A 10 -2.39 -7.90 1.02
CA ILE A 10 -1.81 -6.61 0.66
C ILE A 10 -2.77 -5.90 -0.30
N LEU A 11 -3.11 -4.65 0.01
CA LEU A 11 -3.84 -3.83 -0.93
C LEU A 11 -2.83 -3.05 -1.77
N ILE A 12 -2.98 -3.12 -3.09
CA ILE A 12 -2.15 -2.35 -4.03
C ILE A 12 -3.02 -1.27 -4.65
N ALA A 13 -2.67 -0.02 -4.39
CA ALA A 13 -3.34 1.13 -4.99
C ALA A 13 -2.43 1.70 -6.09
N GLU A 14 -2.80 1.46 -7.35
CA GLU A 14 -2.00 1.80 -8.51
C GLU A 14 -2.90 1.89 -9.74
N ASP A 15 -2.76 2.94 -10.53
CA ASP A 15 -3.62 3.12 -11.71
C ASP A 15 -3.04 2.51 -12.99
N SER A 16 -1.74 2.28 -13.06
CA SER A 16 -1.13 1.62 -14.23
C SER A 16 -1.39 0.12 -14.16
N SER A 17 -2.13 -0.40 -15.14
CA SER A 17 -2.43 -1.84 -15.18
C SER A 17 -1.17 -2.69 -15.28
N VAL A 18 -0.15 -2.20 -15.98
CA VAL A 18 1.11 -2.93 -16.13
C VAL A 18 1.82 -3.06 -14.79
N ILE A 19 2.00 -1.95 -14.10
CA ILE A 19 2.69 -1.93 -12.79
C ILE A 19 1.88 -2.70 -11.76
N LEU A 20 0.56 -2.52 -11.77
CA LEU A 20 -0.34 -3.21 -10.86
C LEU A 20 -0.21 -4.73 -11.00
N ASN A 21 -0.24 -5.23 -12.23
CA ASN A 21 -0.16 -6.67 -12.49
C ASN A 21 1.21 -7.24 -12.15
N LEU A 22 2.28 -6.51 -12.45
CA LEU A 22 3.63 -6.94 -12.08
C LEU A 22 3.79 -7.02 -10.56
N THR A 23 3.35 -5.98 -9.86
CA THR A 23 3.44 -5.94 -8.40
C THR A 23 2.63 -7.08 -7.79
N ARG A 24 1.42 -7.29 -8.31
CA ARG A 24 0.56 -8.37 -7.85
C ARG A 24 1.24 -9.72 -8.00
N LYS A 25 1.77 -10.01 -9.20
CA LYS A 25 2.41 -11.31 -9.47
C LYS A 25 3.59 -11.57 -8.55
N ILE A 26 4.40 -10.55 -8.33
CA ILE A 26 5.58 -10.69 -7.49
C ILE A 26 5.19 -11.00 -6.04
N LEU A 27 4.18 -10.30 -5.53
CA LEU A 27 3.73 -10.54 -4.16
C LEU A 27 2.98 -11.87 -4.02
N GLU A 28 2.24 -12.27 -5.05
CA GLU A 28 1.58 -13.58 -5.03
C GLU A 28 2.60 -14.71 -5.00
N LEU A 29 3.74 -14.54 -5.65
CA LEU A 29 4.83 -15.52 -5.56
C LEU A 29 5.37 -15.64 -4.14
N GLN A 30 5.23 -14.59 -3.34
CA GLN A 30 5.63 -14.62 -1.93
C GLN A 30 4.48 -15.10 -1.03
N LYS A 31 3.39 -15.57 -1.63
CA LYS A 31 2.23 -16.15 -0.95
C LYS A 31 1.35 -15.14 -0.25
N TYR A 32 1.39 -13.88 -0.67
CA TYR A 32 0.45 -12.87 -0.20
C TYR A 32 -0.83 -12.91 -1.03
N LYS A 33 -1.95 -12.63 -0.39
CA LYS A 33 -3.20 -12.37 -1.09
C LYS A 33 -3.25 -10.91 -1.47
N ILE A 34 -3.86 -10.61 -2.61
CA ILE A 34 -3.84 -9.26 -3.15
C ILE A 34 -5.25 -8.71 -3.33
N VAL A 35 -5.44 -7.47 -2.89
CA VAL A 35 -6.64 -6.68 -3.14
C VAL A 35 -6.20 -5.48 -3.97
N LEU A 36 -6.96 -5.12 -4.99
CA LEU A 36 -6.58 -4.07 -5.94
C LEU A 36 -7.48 -2.85 -5.81
N ALA A 37 -6.86 -1.67 -5.90
CA ALA A 37 -7.57 -0.40 -6.03
C ALA A 37 -6.90 0.39 -7.16
N LYS A 38 -7.67 0.80 -8.16
CA LYS A 38 -7.11 1.48 -9.34
C LYS A 38 -7.10 3.00 -9.18
N ASN A 39 -7.74 3.51 -8.17
CA ASN A 39 -7.76 4.93 -7.89
C ASN A 39 -8.00 5.15 -6.40
N GLY A 40 -7.80 6.40 -5.96
CA GLY A 40 -7.92 6.72 -4.54
C GLY A 40 -9.33 6.56 -3.99
N GLY A 41 -10.34 6.66 -4.86
CA GLY A 41 -11.72 6.48 -4.41
C GLY A 41 -12.04 5.05 -4.04
N GLU A 42 -11.30 4.08 -4.56
CA GLU A 42 -11.52 2.66 -4.27
C GLU A 42 -10.82 2.18 -3.00
N VAL A 43 -9.82 2.93 -2.51
CA VAL A 43 -8.97 2.44 -1.44
C VAL A 43 -9.75 2.15 -0.16
N LEU A 44 -10.46 3.14 0.37
CA LEU A 44 -11.23 2.94 1.59
C LEU A 44 -12.34 1.92 1.41
N LYS A 45 -12.98 1.91 0.24
CA LYS A 45 -14.02 0.91 -0.03
C LYS A 45 -13.48 -0.50 0.09
N GLN A 46 -12.30 -0.74 -0.47
CA GLN A 46 -11.68 -2.06 -0.40
C GLN A 46 -11.25 -2.40 1.02
N LEU A 47 -10.72 -1.43 1.76
CA LEU A 47 -10.30 -1.66 3.14
C LEU A 47 -11.48 -2.00 4.05
N GLU A 48 -12.64 -1.40 3.78
CA GLU A 48 -13.84 -1.68 4.56
C GLU A 48 -14.46 -3.02 4.18
N ALA A 49 -14.27 -3.46 2.94
CA ALA A 49 -14.85 -4.70 2.45
C ALA A 49 -14.04 -5.94 2.78
N THR A 50 -12.71 -5.80 2.92
CA THR A 50 -11.80 -6.94 3.05
C THR A 50 -10.71 -6.62 4.06
N PRO A 51 -10.45 -7.52 5.02
CA PRO A 51 -9.32 -7.32 5.94
C PRO A 51 -8.00 -7.32 5.17
N VAL A 52 -7.16 -6.32 5.46
CA VAL A 52 -5.88 -6.10 4.79
C VAL A 52 -4.81 -5.92 5.86
N ASP A 53 -3.60 -6.34 5.57
CA ASP A 53 -2.48 -6.26 6.52
C ASP A 53 -1.47 -5.18 6.17
N CYS A 54 -1.48 -4.69 4.94
CA CYS A 54 -0.55 -3.65 4.49
C CYS A 54 -1.11 -2.98 3.24
N VAL A 55 -0.83 -1.70 3.07
CA VAL A 55 -1.25 -0.94 1.88
C VAL A 55 0.00 -0.47 1.14
N LEU A 56 0.07 -0.77 -0.14
CA LEU A 56 1.05 -0.17 -1.05
C LEU A 56 0.34 0.94 -1.79
N MET A 57 0.76 2.18 -1.56
CA MET A 57 0.03 3.35 -2.03
C MET A 57 0.86 4.15 -3.02
N ASP A 58 0.48 4.11 -4.29
CA ASP A 58 1.05 5.03 -5.26
C ASP A 58 0.53 6.43 -4.93
N ILE A 59 1.44 7.37 -4.74
CA ILE A 59 1.07 8.72 -4.36
C ILE A 59 0.33 9.44 -5.48
N ASN A 60 0.63 9.12 -6.72
CA ASN A 60 0.07 9.82 -7.88
C ASN A 60 -1.11 9.10 -8.52
N ILE A 61 -2.00 8.51 -7.72
CA ILE A 61 -3.19 7.87 -8.27
C ILE A 61 -4.30 8.90 -8.49
N PRO A 62 -5.20 8.66 -9.48
CA PRO A 62 -6.27 9.60 -9.77
C PRO A 62 -7.42 9.57 -8.76
N VAL A 63 -8.33 10.50 -8.89
CA VAL A 63 -9.50 10.74 -8.07
C VAL A 63 -9.10 11.37 -6.73
N LYS A 64 -8.35 10.65 -5.92
CA LYS A 64 -7.77 11.12 -4.67
C LYS A 64 -6.32 10.68 -4.65
N ASP A 65 -5.38 11.59 -4.43
CA ASP A 65 -3.99 11.19 -4.39
C ASP A 65 -3.68 10.36 -3.14
N GLY A 66 -2.52 9.71 -3.16
CA GLY A 66 -2.15 8.79 -2.09
C GLY A 66 -1.97 9.45 -0.73
N MET A 67 -1.59 10.73 -0.70
CA MET A 67 -1.44 11.46 0.56
C MET A 67 -2.79 11.68 1.22
N GLN A 68 -3.78 12.09 0.44
CA GLN A 68 -5.13 12.27 0.96
C GLN A 68 -5.73 10.93 1.40
N CYS A 69 -5.52 9.87 0.60
CA CYS A 69 -5.98 8.53 0.99
C CYS A 69 -5.37 8.12 2.32
N THR A 70 -4.08 8.37 2.51
CA THR A 70 -3.39 8.05 3.75
C THR A 70 -4.01 8.76 4.93
N ARG A 71 -4.28 10.07 4.78
CA ARG A 71 -4.92 10.83 5.86
C ARG A 71 -6.29 10.28 6.20
N GLU A 72 -7.07 9.89 5.19
CA GLU A 72 -8.39 9.33 5.41
C GLU A 72 -8.32 7.96 6.10
N ILE A 73 -7.35 7.14 5.74
CA ILE A 73 -7.13 5.87 6.42
C ILE A 73 -6.83 6.11 7.89
N ARG A 74 -5.93 7.05 8.19
CA ARG A 74 -5.55 7.36 9.57
C ARG A 74 -6.70 7.94 10.38
N ALA A 75 -7.64 8.61 9.72
CA ALA A 75 -8.81 9.19 10.38
C ALA A 75 -9.96 8.21 10.53
N HIS A 76 -9.84 7.00 10.00
CA HIS A 76 -10.91 6.01 10.07
C HIS A 76 -11.11 5.55 11.51
N ALA A 77 -12.36 5.29 11.88
CA ALA A 77 -12.70 4.91 13.25
C ALA A 77 -12.23 3.50 13.63
N ASP A 78 -12.08 2.60 12.65
CA ASP A 78 -11.73 1.21 12.92
C ASP A 78 -10.21 1.07 13.07
N PRO A 79 -9.71 0.61 14.25
CA PRO A 79 -8.28 0.43 14.44
C PRO A 79 -7.65 -0.59 13.49
N ALA A 80 -8.43 -1.54 12.99
CA ALA A 80 -7.92 -2.51 12.00
C ALA A 80 -7.60 -1.82 10.69
N ILE A 81 -8.12 -0.63 10.45
CA ILE A 81 -7.85 0.17 9.26
C ILE A 81 -6.88 1.31 9.58
N ASN A 82 -7.14 2.07 10.66
CA ASN A 82 -6.38 3.29 10.89
C ASN A 82 -4.92 3.05 11.32
N LYS A 83 -4.57 1.82 11.70
CA LYS A 83 -3.20 1.47 12.11
C LYS A 83 -2.44 0.66 11.07
N LEU A 84 -2.99 0.47 9.88
CA LEU A 84 -2.34 -0.32 8.84
C LEU A 84 -0.99 0.28 8.45
N PRO A 85 0.03 -0.57 8.22
CA PRO A 85 1.23 -0.09 7.56
C PRO A 85 0.89 0.42 6.16
N ILE A 86 1.32 1.63 5.85
CA ILE A 86 1.11 2.24 4.53
C ILE A 86 2.47 2.56 3.96
N ILE A 87 2.80 1.90 2.85
CA ILE A 87 4.06 2.09 2.16
C ILE A 87 3.78 2.94 0.92
N ALA A 88 4.27 4.17 0.93
CA ALA A 88 4.08 5.09 -0.19
C ALA A 88 5.05 4.75 -1.33
N ILE A 89 4.55 4.76 -2.55
CA ILE A 89 5.39 4.58 -3.74
C ILE A 89 5.39 5.90 -4.49
N THR A 90 6.55 6.52 -4.64
CA THR A 90 6.63 7.86 -5.17
C THR A 90 7.67 7.95 -6.28
N GLY A 91 7.29 8.54 -7.41
CA GLY A 91 8.18 8.77 -8.53
C GLY A 91 8.89 10.10 -8.47
N ASN A 92 8.48 10.96 -7.57
CA ASN A 92 9.05 12.29 -7.48
C ASN A 92 9.16 12.71 -6.03
N ALA A 93 10.28 12.33 -5.43
CA ALA A 93 10.55 12.62 -4.03
C ALA A 93 10.66 14.14 -3.77
N ASN A 94 10.78 14.95 -4.82
CA ASN A 94 10.88 16.39 -4.65
C ASN A 94 9.54 17.05 -4.37
N ASN A 95 8.41 16.36 -4.64
CA ASN A 95 7.09 16.93 -4.42
C ASN A 95 6.66 16.89 -2.96
N TYR A 96 7.21 15.95 -2.19
CA TYR A 96 6.88 15.82 -0.79
C TYR A 96 8.14 15.54 0.01
N SER A 97 8.26 16.19 1.17
CA SER A 97 9.34 15.92 2.10
C SER A 97 9.03 14.72 2.98
N MET A 98 10.05 14.19 3.63
CA MET A 98 9.85 13.11 4.62
C MET A 98 8.91 13.57 5.74
N ASP A 99 8.97 14.83 6.12
CA ASP A 99 8.08 15.36 7.15
C ASP A 99 6.64 15.35 6.67
N GLN A 100 6.39 15.66 5.41
CA GLN A 100 5.04 15.62 4.85
C GLN A 100 4.49 14.20 4.81
N PHE A 101 5.33 13.21 4.45
CA PHE A 101 4.91 11.80 4.49
C PHE A 101 4.55 11.38 5.91
N ARG A 102 5.38 11.73 6.87
CA ARG A 102 5.14 11.40 8.29
C ARG A 102 3.86 12.05 8.80
N GLU A 103 3.67 13.32 8.46
CA GLU A 103 2.50 14.07 8.91
C GLU A 103 1.21 13.46 8.35
N ALA A 104 1.24 12.99 7.11
CA ALA A 104 0.09 12.32 6.51
C ALA A 104 -0.17 10.94 7.12
N GLY A 105 0.84 10.34 7.74
CA GLY A 105 0.70 9.04 8.38
C GLY A 105 1.29 7.88 7.59
N VAL A 106 2.18 8.17 6.61
CA VAL A 106 2.87 7.13 5.85
C VAL A 106 3.85 6.41 6.76
N THR A 107 3.88 5.07 6.66
CA THR A 107 4.75 4.25 7.49
C THR A 107 6.16 4.19 6.90
N ASP A 108 6.26 4.03 5.58
CA ASP A 108 7.54 3.92 4.89
C ASP A 108 7.33 4.31 3.44
N TYR A 109 8.39 4.41 2.67
CA TYR A 109 8.24 4.77 1.26
C TYR A 109 9.24 4.04 0.39
N LEU A 110 8.91 3.90 -0.90
CA LEU A 110 9.79 3.33 -1.92
C LEU A 110 9.79 4.26 -3.12
N PRO A 111 10.97 4.56 -3.69
CA PRO A 111 11.03 5.42 -4.88
C PRO A 111 10.70 4.64 -6.15
N LYS A 112 10.27 5.35 -7.17
CA LYS A 112 10.16 4.82 -8.54
C LYS A 112 11.45 5.14 -9.29
N PRO A 113 11.87 4.30 -10.21
CA PRO A 113 11.24 3.05 -10.61
C PRO A 113 11.32 2.02 -9.49
N LEU A 114 10.26 1.24 -9.37
CA LEU A 114 10.11 0.33 -8.24
C LEU A 114 11.10 -0.83 -8.34
N ASP A 115 11.89 -1.00 -7.28
CA ASP A 115 12.78 -2.15 -7.14
C ASP A 115 12.00 -3.24 -6.43
N PHE A 116 11.72 -4.33 -7.14
CA PHE A 116 10.85 -5.37 -6.59
C PHE A 116 11.50 -6.15 -5.45
N ASP A 117 12.84 -6.25 -5.42
CA ASP A 117 13.51 -6.86 -4.27
C ASP A 117 13.34 -6.00 -3.02
N ALA A 118 13.46 -4.69 -3.17
CA ALA A 118 13.23 -3.77 -2.06
C ALA A 118 11.78 -3.82 -1.61
N LEU A 119 10.84 -3.92 -2.55
CA LEU A 119 9.42 -4.03 -2.25
C LEU A 119 9.14 -5.25 -1.37
N VAL A 120 9.65 -6.42 -1.76
CA VAL A 120 9.43 -7.64 -1.01
C VAL A 120 10.02 -7.53 0.40
N ARG A 121 11.22 -6.96 0.53
CA ARG A 121 11.85 -6.78 1.84
C ARG A 121 11.01 -5.88 2.75
N VAL A 122 10.54 -4.76 2.21
CA VAL A 122 9.76 -3.80 3.01
C VAL A 122 8.43 -4.41 3.42
N VAL A 123 7.73 -5.08 2.50
CA VAL A 123 6.47 -5.72 2.85
C VAL A 123 6.69 -6.76 3.96
N LYS A 124 7.72 -7.60 3.83
CA LYS A 124 8.01 -8.60 4.86
C LYS A 124 8.36 -7.98 6.20
N GLN A 125 9.01 -6.83 6.18
CA GLN A 125 9.35 -6.12 7.41
C GLN A 125 8.11 -5.75 8.22
N TYR A 126 7.04 -5.34 7.54
CA TYR A 126 5.85 -4.84 8.22
C TYR A 126 4.76 -5.88 8.42
N VAL A 127 4.72 -6.93 7.62
CA VAL A 127 3.67 -7.95 7.76
C VAL A 127 4.20 -9.35 8.09
N GLY A 128 5.47 -9.57 7.95
CA GLY A 128 6.06 -10.87 8.24
C GLY A 128 6.10 -11.76 7.03
#